data_d31d8de2fb766a4174e29ed74fc50f4c
#
_entry.id   d31d8de2fb766a4174e29ed74fc50f4c
#
_cell.length_a   1.000
_cell.length_b   1.000
_cell.length_c   1.000
_cell.angle_alpha   90.00
_cell.angle_beta   90.00
_cell.angle_gamma   90.00
#
_symmetry.space_group_name_H-M   'P 1'
#
loop_
_entity.id
_entity.type
_entity.pdbx_description
1 polymer ?
#
loop_
_entity_poly.entity_id
_entity_poly.type
_entity_poly.pdbx_seq_one_letter_code
_entity_poly.pdbx_strand_id
1 'polypeptide(L)' 'MADYFTVIELARHFGVNPKTIYRRLWAKGIPAYKVGRTWRIAKKDIIWLKS' A
#
# COMPACT_ATOMS: atom_id res chain seq x y z
N MET A 1 3.59 12.15 -12.55
CA MET A 1 2.53 11.30 -12.03
C MET A 1 3.10 10.06 -11.42
N ALA A 2 2.71 9.77 -10.22
CA ALA A 2 3.30 8.67 -9.49
C ALA A 2 2.70 7.33 -9.90
N ASP A 3 3.56 6.38 -10.21
CA ASP A 3 3.13 5.00 -10.45
C ASP A 3 3.03 4.23 -9.14
N TYR A 4 3.18 4.94 -8.03
CA TYR A 4 3.18 4.37 -6.70
C TYR A 4 2.29 5.18 -5.77
N PHE A 5 1.73 4.50 -4.79
CA PHE A 5 1.00 5.15 -3.70
C PHE A 5 1.70 4.86 -2.38
N THR A 6 1.74 5.83 -1.49
CA THR A 6 2.26 5.59 -0.15
C THR A 6 1.23 4.79 0.64
N VAL A 7 1.68 4.08 1.67
CA VAL A 7 0.78 3.34 2.54
C VAL A 7 -0.20 4.30 3.21
N ILE A 8 0.25 5.49 3.57
CA ILE A 8 -0.62 6.49 4.20
C ILE A 8 -1.72 6.95 3.24
N GLU A 9 -1.37 7.18 1.99
CA GLU A 9 -2.35 7.56 0.97
C GLU A 9 -3.41 6.48 0.78
N LEU A 10 -2.97 5.23 0.73
CA LEU A 10 -3.89 4.10 0.58
C LEU A 10 -4.78 3.95 1.80
N ALA A 11 -4.23 4.12 2.99
CA ALA A 11 -5.01 4.04 4.21
C ALA A 11 -6.13 5.07 4.21
N ARG A 12 -5.83 6.28 3.78
CA ARG A 12 -6.84 7.34 3.66
C ARG A 12 -7.89 7.01 2.62
N HIS A 13 -7.44 6.49 1.50
CA HIS A 13 -8.35 6.14 0.40
C HIS A 13 -9.34 5.06 0.80
N PHE A 14 -8.87 4.06 1.55
CA PHE A 14 -9.73 2.96 2.00
C PHE A 14 -10.42 3.26 3.33
N GLY A 15 -10.07 4.37 3.99
CA GLY A 15 -10.65 4.72 5.27
C GLY A 15 -10.25 3.78 6.39
N VAL A 16 -9.02 3.30 6.36
CA VAL A 16 -8.51 2.37 7.37
C VAL A 16 -7.20 2.88 7.96
N ASN A 17 -6.77 2.24 9.04
CA ASN A 17 -5.49 2.54 9.66
C ASN A 17 -4.34 2.02 8.80
N PRO A 18 -3.21 2.73 8.71
CA PRO A 18 -2.04 2.24 7.97
C PRO A 18 -1.59 0.83 8.36
N LYS A 19 -1.73 0.47 9.64
CA LYS A 19 -1.41 -0.88 10.09
C LYS A 19 -2.21 -1.94 9.34
N THR A 20 -3.46 -1.63 9.01
CA THR A 20 -4.31 -2.54 8.28
C THR A 20 -3.76 -2.77 6.87
N ILE A 21 -3.24 -1.72 6.26
CA ILE A 21 -2.61 -1.84 4.94
C ILE A 21 -1.39 -2.76 5.01
N TYR A 22 -0.53 -2.56 6.01
CA TYR A 22 0.65 -3.41 6.19
C TYR A 22 0.27 -4.87 6.37
N ARG A 23 -0.75 -5.15 7.17
CA ARG A 23 -1.21 -6.52 7.39
C ARG A 23 -1.66 -7.16 6.09
N ARG A 24 -2.40 -6.43 5.27
CA ARG A 24 -2.88 -6.96 4.01
C ARG A 24 -1.74 -7.21 3.03
N LEU A 25 -0.75 -6.32 3.01
CA LEU A 25 0.42 -6.51 2.17
C LEU A 25 1.12 -7.83 2.50
N TRP A 26 1.34 -8.07 3.79
CA TRP A 26 2.01 -9.29 4.23
C TRP A 26 1.15 -10.54 4.01
N ALA A 27 -0.13 -10.43 4.30
CA ALA A 27 -1.03 -11.58 4.15
C ALA A 27 -1.16 -12.03 2.69
N LYS A 28 -1.10 -11.09 1.76
CA LYS A 28 -1.27 -11.39 0.34
C LYS A 28 0.06 -11.47 -0.42
N GLY A 29 1.16 -11.26 0.27
CA GLY A 29 2.48 -11.29 -0.38
C GLY A 29 2.69 -10.18 -1.38
N ILE A 30 2.05 -9.03 -1.17
CA ILE A 30 2.19 -7.90 -2.07
C ILE A 30 3.49 -7.17 -1.77
N PRO A 31 4.35 -6.92 -2.75
CA PRO A 31 5.60 -6.23 -2.52
C PRO A 31 5.37 -4.75 -2.20
N ALA A 32 6.18 -4.23 -1.29
CA ALA A 32 6.20 -2.81 -0.97
C ALA A 32 7.64 -2.34 -1.02
N TYR A 33 7.84 -1.10 -1.42
CA TYR A 33 9.16 -0.53 -1.60
C TYR A 33 9.36 0.63 -0.66
N LYS A 34 10.44 0.60 0.11
CA LYS A 34 10.77 1.67 1.03
C LYS A 34 11.64 2.70 0.33
N VAL A 35 11.11 3.90 0.20
CA VAL A 35 11.85 5.03 -0.37
C VAL A 35 11.93 6.11 0.70
N GLY A 36 13.13 6.31 1.24
CA GLY A 36 13.29 7.19 2.37
C GLY A 36 12.59 6.64 3.60
N ARG A 37 11.65 7.38 4.15
CA ARG A 37 10.91 6.97 5.34
C ARG A 37 9.52 6.43 5.03
N THR A 38 9.19 6.34 3.74
CA THR A 38 7.84 6.02 3.32
C THR A 38 7.81 4.71 2.55
N TRP A 39 6.89 3.83 2.91
CA TRP A 39 6.63 2.63 2.15
C TRP A 39 5.69 2.96 1.01
N ARG A 40 6.00 2.45 -0.17
CA ARG A 40 5.22 2.68 -1.37
C ARG A 40 4.83 1.37 -2.02
N ILE A 41 3.66 1.39 -2.65
CA ILE A 41 3.12 0.22 -3.32
C ILE A 41 2.86 0.59 -4.76
N ALA A 42 3.30 -0.26 -5.69
CA ALA A 42 3.09 -0.03 -7.10
C ALA A 42 1.59 0.01 -7.41
N LYS A 43 1.20 0.94 -8.25
CA LYS A 43 -0.20 1.11 -8.63
C LYS A 43 -0.80 -0.19 -9.17
N LYS A 44 -0.03 -0.96 -9.91
CA LYS A 44 -0.48 -2.23 -10.47
C LYS A 44 -0.82 -3.28 -9.40
N ASP A 45 -0.21 -3.15 -8.21
CA ASP A 45 -0.42 -4.09 -7.13
C ASP A 45 -1.61 -3.74 -6.24
N ILE A 46 -2.16 -2.55 -6.39
CA ILE A 46 -3.27 -2.09 -5.56
C ILE A 46 -4.53 -2.92 -5.77
N ILE A 47 -4.70 -3.45 -6.97
CA ILE A 47 -5.85 -4.29 -7.28
C ILE A 47 -5.92 -5.50 -6.34
N TRP A 48 -4.78 -5.99 -5.89
CA TRP A 48 -4.72 -7.14 -4.97
C TRP A 48 -5.17 -6.77 -3.56
N LEU A 49 -5.04 -5.51 -3.19
CA LEU A 49 -5.53 -5.04 -1.89
C LEU A 49 -7.05 -4.95 -1.85
N LYS A 50 -7.66 -4.71 -2.99
CA LYS A 50 -9.12 -4.58 -3.08
C LYS A 50 -9.84 -5.92 -3.05
N SER A 51 -9.20 -6.95 -3.49
CA SER A 51 -9.82 -8.28 -3.60
C SER A 51 -9.83 -9.09 -2.32
#